data_3dd8c6c9a145ab3b97b5f0ba5590d256
#
_entry.id   3dd8c6c9a145ab3b97b5f0ba5590d256
#
_cell.length_a   1.000
_cell.length_b   1.000
_cell.length_c   1.000
_cell.angle_alpha   90.00
_cell.angle_beta   90.00
_cell.angle_gamma   90.00
#
_symmetry.space_group_name_H-M   'P 1'
#
loop_
_entity.id
_entity.type
_entity.pdbx_description
1 polymer ?
#
loop_
_entity_poly.entity_id
_entity_poly.type
_entity_poly.pdbx_seq_one_letter_code
_entity_poly.pdbx_strand_id
1 'polypeptide(L)'
;MSIKPKSFGFTATLAFALLLTCLSATASAQAKKEKSLYQRLGGYDALAAVTDDFIGRLAGDSRLQKFFSGFSDDSKKKIRQHLLDQLCAATGGPCIYMGRDMKTTHAGLGISEADWNAGVGHLSDTLDKFKVPKKEKGEVLALVGSLKKDIVEK
;
A
#
# COMPACT_ATOMS: atom_id res chain seq x y z
N MET A 1 -74.96 70.88 -7.60
CA MET A 1 -75.68 69.59 -7.64
C MET A 1 -74.63 68.49 -7.39
N SER A 2 -74.59 68.05 -6.18
CA SER A 2 -73.53 67.22 -5.62
C SER A 2 -73.92 65.73 -5.71
N ILE A 3 -73.09 64.95 -6.25
CA ILE A 3 -73.22 63.49 -6.18
C ILE A 3 -71.90 62.89 -5.73
N LYS A 4 -71.88 62.39 -4.49
CA LYS A 4 -70.79 61.57 -3.95
C LYS A 4 -70.96 60.13 -4.45
N PRO A 5 -69.92 59.44 -4.84
CA PRO A 5 -69.92 57.97 -4.88
C PRO A 5 -69.30 57.40 -3.61
N LYS A 6 -69.87 56.35 -3.18
CA LYS A 6 -69.57 55.49 -1.99
C LYS A 6 -68.22 54.78 -2.18
N SER A 7 -67.47 54.77 -1.13
CA SER A 7 -66.29 53.91 -0.94
C SER A 7 -66.74 52.43 -0.79
N PHE A 8 -66.15 51.59 -1.61
CA PHE A 8 -66.19 50.14 -1.43
C PHE A 8 -64.80 49.67 -1.05
N GLY A 9 -64.63 49.37 0.21
CA GLY A 9 -63.39 48.79 0.70
C GLY A 9 -63.27 47.34 0.26
N PHE A 10 -62.19 47.07 -0.40
CA PHE A 10 -61.77 45.68 -0.70
C PHE A 10 -60.40 45.45 -0.02
N THR A 11 -60.50 44.84 1.15
CA THR A 11 -59.33 44.36 1.89
C THR A 11 -58.80 43.09 1.21
N ALA A 12 -57.81 43.27 0.34
CA ALA A 12 -57.09 42.13 -0.19
C ALA A 12 -55.93 41.78 0.78
N THR A 13 -56.14 40.79 1.62
CA THR A 13 -55.09 40.18 2.43
C THR A 13 -54.17 39.37 1.51
N LEU A 14 -53.01 39.95 1.24
CA LEU A 14 -51.91 39.27 0.50
C LEU A 14 -51.20 38.34 1.47
N ALA A 15 -51.56 37.07 1.46
CA ALA A 15 -50.83 36.03 2.16
C ALA A 15 -49.52 35.74 1.39
N PHE A 16 -48.42 36.33 1.87
CA PHE A 16 -47.06 36.05 1.35
C PHE A 16 -46.58 34.72 1.91
N ALA A 17 -46.85 33.63 1.17
CA ALA A 17 -46.33 32.31 1.52
C ALA A 17 -44.80 32.31 1.25
N LEU A 18 -44.05 32.44 2.34
CA LEU A 18 -42.58 32.30 2.33
C LEU A 18 -42.22 30.83 2.12
N LEU A 19 -41.97 30.43 0.90
CA LEU A 19 -41.44 29.12 0.54
C LEU A 19 -39.98 29.04 0.97
N LEU A 20 -39.74 28.60 2.20
CA LEU A 20 -38.40 28.29 2.68
C LEU A 20 -37.93 26.97 2.01
N THR A 21 -37.28 27.06 0.85
CA THR A 21 -36.60 25.93 0.24
C THR A 21 -35.33 25.67 1.08
N CYS A 22 -35.43 24.69 1.98
CA CYS A 22 -34.28 24.07 2.63
C CYS A 22 -33.41 23.40 1.57
N LEU A 23 -32.39 24.11 1.09
CA LEU A 23 -31.31 23.56 0.29
C LEU A 23 -30.48 22.67 1.24
N SER A 24 -30.87 21.39 1.32
CA SER A 24 -30.07 20.37 2.02
C SER A 24 -28.80 20.17 1.22
N ALA A 25 -27.75 20.90 1.60
CA ALA A 25 -26.40 20.65 1.13
C ALA A 25 -25.99 19.26 1.66
N THR A 26 -26.18 18.23 0.85
CA THR A 26 -25.56 16.93 1.07
C THR A 26 -24.05 17.11 0.89
N ALA A 27 -23.37 17.46 1.96
CA ALA A 27 -21.93 17.36 2.04
C ALA A 27 -21.58 15.87 1.87
N SER A 28 -21.28 15.46 0.63
CA SER A 28 -20.64 14.20 0.35
C SER A 28 -19.28 14.24 1.08
N ALA A 29 -19.25 13.66 2.28
CA ALA A 29 -18.01 13.39 2.97
C ALA A 29 -17.23 12.41 2.09
N GLN A 30 -16.36 12.96 1.24
CA GLN A 30 -15.42 12.19 0.44
C GLN A 30 -14.50 11.50 1.44
N ALA A 31 -14.79 10.22 1.75
CA ALA A 31 -13.96 9.41 2.63
C ALA A 31 -12.53 9.50 2.07
N LYS A 32 -11.63 10.14 2.81
CA LYS A 32 -10.23 10.29 2.43
C LYS A 32 -9.68 8.87 2.30
N LYS A 33 -9.49 8.41 1.06
CA LYS A 33 -8.97 7.07 0.78
C LYS A 33 -7.66 6.91 1.53
N GLU A 34 -7.61 5.98 2.47
CA GLU A 34 -6.39 5.73 3.23
C GLU A 34 -5.23 5.41 2.29
N LYS A 35 -4.05 5.94 2.62
CA LYS A 35 -2.84 5.67 1.84
C LYS A 35 -2.50 4.19 1.93
N SER A 36 -2.23 3.56 0.78
CA SER A 36 -1.73 2.19 0.74
C SER A 36 -0.41 2.06 1.51
N LEU A 37 -0.04 0.85 1.92
CA LEU A 37 1.26 0.61 2.56
C LEU A 37 2.41 1.08 1.66
N TYR A 38 2.32 0.85 0.35
CA TYR A 38 3.24 1.39 -0.65
C TYR A 38 3.46 2.91 -0.52
N GLN A 39 2.37 3.67 -0.43
CA GLN A 39 2.44 5.13 -0.29
C GLN A 39 3.00 5.57 1.06
N ARG A 40 2.71 4.82 2.13
CA ARG A 40 3.23 5.08 3.48
C ARG A 40 4.71 4.73 3.61
N LEU A 41 5.20 3.76 2.84
CA LEU A 41 6.62 3.39 2.74
C LEU A 41 7.45 4.37 1.91
N GLY A 42 6.82 5.30 1.18
CA GLY A 42 7.52 6.29 0.37
C GLY A 42 7.58 5.99 -1.13
N GLY A 43 6.84 4.98 -1.58
CA GLY A 43 6.71 4.68 -3.01
C GLY A 43 7.86 3.86 -3.60
N TYR A 44 7.99 3.90 -4.92
CA TYR A 44 8.88 3.01 -5.67
C TYR A 44 10.36 3.18 -5.32
N ASP A 45 10.85 4.41 -5.25
CA ASP A 45 12.28 4.67 -4.98
C ASP A 45 12.68 4.23 -3.57
N ALA A 46 11.79 4.42 -2.58
CA ALA A 46 12.04 3.93 -1.22
C ALA A 46 12.06 2.40 -1.16
N LEU A 47 11.12 1.72 -1.85
CA LEU A 47 11.14 0.27 -1.96
C LEU A 47 12.35 -0.26 -2.72
N ALA A 48 12.82 0.45 -3.76
CA ALA A 48 14.03 0.10 -4.49
C ALA A 48 15.25 0.13 -3.57
N ALA A 49 15.41 1.19 -2.78
CA ALA A 49 16.51 1.30 -1.83
C ALA A 49 16.46 0.21 -0.74
N VAL A 50 15.27 -0.11 -0.22
CA VAL A 50 15.06 -1.22 0.72
C VAL A 50 15.43 -2.55 0.07
N THR A 51 14.98 -2.79 -1.17
CA THR A 51 15.27 -4.02 -1.91
C THR A 51 16.77 -4.21 -2.13
N ASP A 52 17.47 -3.15 -2.50
CA ASP A 52 18.92 -3.19 -2.74
C ASP A 52 19.71 -3.53 -1.46
N ASP A 53 19.41 -2.89 -0.34
CA ASP A 53 20.05 -3.18 0.94
C ASP A 53 19.73 -4.60 1.41
N PHE A 54 18.47 -5.03 1.30
CA PHE A 54 18.03 -6.35 1.71
C PHE A 54 18.76 -7.46 0.91
N ILE A 55 18.80 -7.36 -0.43
CA ILE A 55 19.51 -8.35 -1.27
C ILE A 55 21.01 -8.33 -0.94
N GLY A 56 21.59 -7.14 -0.72
CA GLY A 56 22.98 -7.03 -0.33
C GLY A 56 23.30 -7.77 0.97
N ARG A 57 22.41 -7.69 1.97
CA ARG A 57 22.55 -8.43 3.23
C ARG A 57 22.40 -9.93 3.05
N LEU A 58 21.41 -10.38 2.26
CA LEU A 58 21.20 -11.80 1.98
C LEU A 58 22.43 -12.41 1.29
N ALA A 59 22.94 -11.75 0.27
CA ALA A 59 24.11 -12.23 -0.49
C ALA A 59 25.42 -12.13 0.30
N GLY A 60 25.51 -11.23 1.28
CA GLY A 60 26.66 -11.06 2.18
C GLY A 60 26.68 -11.99 3.38
N ASP A 61 25.56 -12.63 3.74
CA ASP A 61 25.51 -13.58 4.84
C ASP A 61 26.03 -14.94 4.40
N SER A 62 27.08 -15.43 5.07
CA SER A 62 27.72 -16.72 4.74
C SER A 62 26.77 -17.92 4.80
N ARG A 63 25.70 -17.86 5.61
CA ARG A 63 24.66 -18.90 5.71
C ARG A 63 23.77 -18.94 4.47
N LEU A 64 23.49 -17.75 3.90
CA LEU A 64 22.54 -17.56 2.79
C LEU A 64 23.25 -17.47 1.43
N GLN A 65 24.54 -17.17 1.40
CA GLN A 65 25.34 -16.98 0.19
C GLN A 65 25.21 -18.15 -0.79
N LYS A 66 25.03 -19.38 -0.28
CA LYS A 66 24.83 -20.58 -1.10
C LYS A 66 23.65 -20.46 -2.08
N PHE A 67 22.62 -19.69 -1.74
CA PHE A 67 21.42 -19.47 -2.58
C PHE A 67 21.66 -18.43 -3.70
N PHE A 68 22.76 -17.69 -3.62
CA PHE A 68 23.10 -16.64 -4.57
C PHE A 68 24.35 -16.97 -5.40
N SER A 69 25.03 -18.06 -5.07
CA SER A 69 26.23 -18.51 -5.78
C SER A 69 25.88 -19.01 -7.18
N GLY A 70 26.72 -18.67 -8.16
CA GLY A 70 26.55 -19.09 -9.55
C GLY A 70 25.60 -18.24 -10.39
N PHE A 71 24.94 -17.23 -9.82
CA PHE A 71 24.12 -16.32 -10.62
C PHE A 71 24.99 -15.33 -11.39
N SER A 72 24.69 -15.19 -12.69
CA SER A 72 25.22 -14.09 -13.50
C SER A 72 24.70 -12.75 -13.02
N ASP A 73 25.35 -11.66 -13.40
CA ASP A 73 24.88 -10.32 -13.05
C ASP A 73 23.48 -10.01 -13.62
N ASP A 74 23.16 -10.54 -14.79
CA ASP A 74 21.80 -10.41 -15.34
C ASP A 74 20.76 -11.18 -14.55
N SER A 75 21.11 -12.36 -14.02
CA SER A 75 20.22 -13.10 -13.10
C SER A 75 19.99 -12.33 -11.81
N LYS A 76 21.04 -11.73 -11.25
CA LYS A 76 20.93 -10.88 -10.04
C LYS A 76 20.04 -9.67 -10.28
N LYS A 77 20.18 -8.99 -11.42
CA LYS A 77 19.31 -7.86 -11.80
C LYS A 77 17.84 -8.30 -11.92
N LYS A 78 17.57 -9.47 -12.52
CA LYS A 78 16.22 -10.00 -12.63
C LYS A 78 15.61 -10.34 -11.25
N ILE A 79 16.37 -10.98 -10.36
CA ILE A 79 15.95 -11.28 -8.99
C ILE A 79 15.60 -9.97 -8.26
N ARG A 80 16.48 -8.97 -8.36
CA ARG A 80 16.23 -7.64 -7.78
C ARG A 80 14.91 -7.05 -8.28
N GLN A 81 14.72 -7.03 -9.61
CA GLN A 81 13.50 -6.45 -10.19
C GLN A 81 12.26 -7.21 -9.76
N HIS A 82 12.28 -8.54 -9.80
CA HIS A 82 11.15 -9.35 -9.35
C HIS A 82 10.80 -9.13 -7.88
N LEU A 83 11.80 -9.04 -7.00
CA LEU A 83 11.54 -8.75 -5.58
C LEU A 83 10.95 -7.36 -5.39
N LEU A 84 11.46 -6.35 -6.10
CA LEU A 84 10.94 -4.99 -6.06
C LEU A 84 9.50 -4.92 -6.54
N ASP A 85 9.19 -5.55 -7.69
CA ASP A 85 7.84 -5.58 -8.24
C ASP A 85 6.86 -6.32 -7.32
N GLN A 86 7.31 -7.41 -6.71
CA GLN A 86 6.51 -8.16 -5.73
C GLN A 86 6.19 -7.33 -4.49
N LEU A 87 7.20 -6.67 -3.91
CA LEU A 87 6.98 -5.79 -2.76
C LEU A 87 6.08 -4.62 -3.10
N CYS A 88 6.29 -4.00 -4.27
CA CYS A 88 5.46 -2.90 -4.75
C CYS A 88 3.99 -3.35 -4.90
N ALA A 89 3.74 -4.46 -5.60
CA ALA A 89 2.38 -5.00 -5.79
C ALA A 89 1.74 -5.40 -4.46
N ALA A 90 2.47 -6.14 -3.61
CA ALA A 90 1.96 -6.64 -2.33
C ALA A 90 1.62 -5.51 -1.33
N THR A 91 2.27 -4.36 -1.44
CA THR A 91 2.01 -3.19 -0.60
C THR A 91 0.97 -2.23 -1.17
N GLY A 92 0.34 -2.58 -2.30
CA GLY A 92 -0.71 -1.78 -2.95
C GLY A 92 -0.16 -0.65 -3.82
N GLY A 93 1.03 -0.85 -4.40
CA GLY A 93 1.62 -0.01 -5.43
C GLY A 93 1.10 -0.35 -6.83
N PRO A 94 1.53 0.40 -7.86
CA PRO A 94 1.06 0.24 -9.24
C PRO A 94 1.79 -0.84 -10.03
N CYS A 95 2.75 -1.55 -9.43
CA CYS A 95 3.57 -2.54 -10.13
C CYS A 95 2.78 -3.83 -10.41
N ILE A 96 3.20 -4.55 -11.45
CA ILE A 96 2.67 -5.87 -11.78
C ILE A 96 3.80 -6.87 -11.58
N TYR A 97 3.61 -7.82 -10.66
CA TYR A 97 4.57 -8.90 -10.46
C TYR A 97 4.42 -9.94 -11.57
N MET A 98 5.44 -10.08 -12.40
CA MET A 98 5.50 -11.03 -13.52
C MET A 98 6.39 -12.25 -13.24
N GLY A 99 6.87 -12.38 -11.99
CA GLY A 99 7.68 -13.52 -11.57
C GLY A 99 6.86 -14.78 -11.32
N ARG A 100 7.54 -15.89 -11.04
CA ARG A 100 6.91 -17.14 -10.60
C ARG A 100 6.41 -17.00 -9.15
N ASP A 101 5.43 -17.82 -8.76
CA ASP A 101 5.00 -17.90 -7.36
C ASP A 101 6.17 -18.35 -6.45
N MET A 102 6.04 -18.09 -5.16
CA MET A 102 7.11 -18.33 -4.19
C MET A 102 7.46 -19.81 -4.06
N LYS A 103 6.47 -20.69 -4.10
CA LYS A 103 6.69 -22.13 -4.02
C LYS A 103 7.54 -22.62 -5.19
N THR A 104 7.18 -22.23 -6.41
CA THR A 104 7.93 -22.59 -7.63
C THR A 104 9.33 -21.97 -7.66
N THR A 105 9.46 -20.73 -7.16
CA THR A 105 10.74 -20.02 -7.15
C THR A 105 11.74 -20.62 -6.19
N HIS A 106 11.28 -21.15 -5.05
CA HIS A 106 12.14 -21.64 -3.97
C HIS A 106 12.21 -23.19 -3.91
N ALA A 107 11.43 -23.88 -4.74
CA ALA A 107 11.41 -25.34 -4.79
C ALA A 107 12.82 -25.92 -5.06
N GLY A 108 13.23 -26.88 -4.23
CA GLY A 108 14.50 -27.57 -4.35
C GLY A 108 15.72 -26.79 -3.81
N LEU A 109 15.53 -25.59 -3.27
CA LEU A 109 16.63 -24.85 -2.64
C LEU A 109 16.98 -25.39 -1.26
N GLY A 110 16.10 -26.15 -0.63
CA GLY A 110 16.29 -26.73 0.70
C GLY A 110 16.40 -25.66 1.79
N ILE A 111 15.63 -24.57 1.65
CA ILE A 111 15.61 -23.49 2.64
C ILE A 111 15.05 -24.00 3.95
N SER A 112 15.86 -23.89 5.00
CA SER A 112 15.50 -24.32 6.36
C SER A 112 14.82 -23.17 7.14
N GLU A 113 14.19 -23.55 8.28
CA GLU A 113 13.70 -22.58 9.27
C GLU A 113 14.79 -21.59 9.71
N ALA A 114 16.03 -22.05 9.88
CA ALA A 114 17.14 -21.19 10.27
C ALA A 114 17.53 -20.20 9.15
N ASP A 115 17.54 -20.64 7.89
CA ASP A 115 17.80 -19.78 6.73
C ASP A 115 16.68 -18.72 6.60
N TRP A 116 15.42 -19.15 6.76
CA TRP A 116 14.26 -18.24 6.77
C TRP A 116 14.39 -17.17 7.85
N ASN A 117 14.66 -17.58 9.08
CA ASN A 117 14.78 -16.65 10.21
C ASN A 117 15.92 -15.65 10.01
N ALA A 118 17.04 -16.09 9.41
CA ALA A 118 18.14 -15.19 9.03
C ALA A 118 17.68 -14.17 7.98
N GLY A 119 16.97 -14.61 6.95
CA GLY A 119 16.42 -13.70 5.93
C GLY A 119 15.44 -12.68 6.50
N VAL A 120 14.50 -13.11 7.35
CA VAL A 120 13.55 -12.18 8.01
C VAL A 120 14.30 -11.21 8.93
N GLY A 121 15.34 -11.66 9.62
CA GLY A 121 16.22 -10.79 10.42
C GLY A 121 16.84 -9.69 9.56
N HIS A 122 17.43 -10.05 8.42
CA HIS A 122 18.00 -9.06 7.49
C HIS A 122 16.97 -8.08 6.94
N LEU A 123 15.75 -8.53 6.65
CA LEU A 123 14.67 -7.61 6.25
C LEU A 123 14.31 -6.64 7.38
N SER A 124 14.19 -7.15 8.60
CA SER A 124 13.92 -6.33 9.78
C SER A 124 14.98 -5.25 9.97
N ASP A 125 16.27 -5.62 9.88
CA ASP A 125 17.40 -4.70 10.01
C ASP A 125 17.44 -3.65 8.87
N THR A 126 17.10 -4.08 7.65
CA THR A 126 16.97 -3.17 6.52
C THR A 126 15.88 -2.12 6.77
N LEU A 127 14.69 -2.55 7.21
CA LEU A 127 13.59 -1.64 7.51
C LEU A 127 13.96 -0.66 8.64
N ASP A 128 14.71 -1.11 9.65
CA ASP A 128 15.23 -0.25 10.72
C ASP A 128 16.26 0.77 10.19
N LYS A 129 17.19 0.34 9.32
CA LYS A 129 18.16 1.22 8.67
C LYS A 129 17.49 2.37 7.91
N PHE A 130 16.39 2.08 7.20
CA PHE A 130 15.60 3.08 6.49
C PHE A 130 14.58 3.79 7.37
N LYS A 131 14.61 3.57 8.69
CA LYS A 131 13.75 4.22 9.69
C LYS A 131 12.26 4.05 9.39
N VAL A 132 11.88 2.89 8.85
CA VAL A 132 10.48 2.55 8.59
C VAL A 132 9.73 2.51 9.93
N PRO A 133 8.59 3.23 10.07
CA PRO A 133 7.85 3.25 11.33
C PRO A 133 7.38 1.84 11.74
N LYS A 134 7.25 1.59 13.05
CA LYS A 134 6.93 0.26 13.60
C LYS A 134 5.67 -0.37 12.99
N LYS A 135 4.65 0.43 12.71
CA LYS A 135 3.41 -0.05 12.10
C LYS A 135 3.67 -0.61 10.70
N GLU A 136 4.28 0.18 9.83
CA GLU A 136 4.60 -0.18 8.44
C GLU A 136 5.59 -1.35 8.39
N LYS A 137 6.60 -1.36 9.26
CA LYS A 137 7.52 -2.49 9.41
C LYS A 137 6.77 -3.77 9.77
N GLY A 138 5.84 -3.72 10.73
CA GLY A 138 5.01 -4.86 11.10
C GLY A 138 4.15 -5.36 9.95
N GLU A 139 3.56 -4.47 9.16
CA GLU A 139 2.76 -4.82 7.99
C GLU A 139 3.63 -5.51 6.90
N VAL A 140 4.83 -5.00 6.62
CA VAL A 140 5.78 -5.63 5.67
C VAL A 140 6.20 -7.02 6.14
N LEU A 141 6.59 -7.15 7.42
CA LEU A 141 6.99 -8.43 7.98
C LEU A 141 5.85 -9.46 7.99
N ALA A 142 4.61 -9.02 8.20
CA ALA A 142 3.43 -9.89 8.12
C ALA A 142 3.18 -10.38 6.68
N LEU A 143 3.30 -9.49 5.69
CA LEU A 143 3.19 -9.86 4.27
C LEU A 143 4.24 -10.92 3.89
N VAL A 144 5.50 -10.68 4.23
CA VAL A 144 6.58 -11.65 3.97
C VAL A 144 6.35 -12.94 4.76
N GLY A 145 5.95 -12.83 6.03
CA GLY A 145 5.66 -13.98 6.88
C GLY A 145 4.58 -14.92 6.33
N SER A 146 3.61 -14.38 5.60
CA SER A 146 2.56 -15.19 4.95
C SER A 146 3.09 -16.13 3.87
N LEU A 147 4.29 -15.85 3.32
CA LEU A 147 4.94 -16.63 2.27
C LEU A 147 5.80 -17.79 2.83
N LYS A 148 6.01 -17.83 4.14
CA LYS A 148 6.91 -18.81 4.78
C LYS A 148 6.64 -20.25 4.34
N LYS A 149 5.38 -20.67 4.34
CA LYS A 149 4.95 -22.02 3.97
C LYS A 149 5.30 -22.43 2.54
N ASP A 150 5.49 -21.44 1.66
CA ASP A 150 5.81 -21.65 0.24
C ASP A 150 7.33 -21.56 -0.01
N ILE A 151 8.12 -21.17 1.00
CA ILE A 151 9.56 -20.92 0.89
C ILE A 151 10.37 -21.93 1.72
N VAL A 152 9.91 -22.27 2.92
CA VAL A 152 10.62 -23.19 3.82
C VAL A 152 10.30 -24.63 3.46
N GLU A 153 11.36 -25.44 3.25
CA GLU A 153 11.24 -26.84 2.88
C GLU A 153 11.68 -27.81 3.99
N LYS A 154 12.40 -27.32 5.03
CA LYS A 154 12.99 -28.13 6.11
C LYS A 154 12.82 -27.48 7.48
#